data_87fe002053874c9779aac69a81c03a6f
#
_entry.id   87fe002053874c9779aac69a81c03a6f
#
_cell.length_a   1.000
_cell.length_b   1.000
_cell.length_c   1.000
_cell.angle_alpha   90.00
_cell.angle_beta   90.00
_cell.angle_gamma   90.00
#
_symmetry.space_group_name_H-M   'P 1'
#
loop_
_entity.id
_entity.type
_entity.pdbx_description
1 polymer ?
#
loop_
_entity_poly.entity_id
_entity_poly.type
_entity_poly.pdbx_seq_one_letter_code
_entity_poly.pdbx_strand_id
1 'polypeptide(L)'
;GYEVGFEQLIVNDTVPKLEPVNADGSFKVSEQGRNITIKGNNFEYIFDKSTGNFKKLSDAVTRPVEWNVWRAPTDNDRNIMRDWINADYHREQSYVYDCTYDVTDTVTIKCHNALIPVVQRKHMDIETVWTIYANGIIDMQSSVKVGENLPVIPRFGLRFFTKGENVKYYGYGPYESYSDKHLCTYLDEFNTTVSDMYEPYIKPQENGSHFGTRYVETENIRVSSDTPFSFSALHYTQEELTEKKHNFELEKCDDTVL
;
A
#
# COMPACT_ATOMS: atom_id res chain seq x y z
N GLY A 1 13.41 32.53 20.99
CA GLY A 1 14.53 32.10 20.20
C GLY A 1 14.06 31.65 18.85
N TYR A 2 14.94 31.63 17.87
CA TYR A 2 14.66 31.11 16.54
C TYR A 2 15.38 29.77 16.42
N GLU A 3 14.64 28.72 16.04
CA GLU A 3 15.23 27.40 15.75
C GLU A 3 15.91 27.44 14.39
N VAL A 4 17.18 27.10 14.33
CA VAL A 4 17.99 27.10 13.11
C VAL A 4 18.04 25.70 12.50
N GLY A 5 17.88 24.67 13.31
CA GLY A 5 17.88 23.27 12.91
C GLY A 5 17.72 22.36 14.13
N PHE A 6 17.44 21.09 13.88
CA PHE A 6 17.35 20.06 14.90
C PHE A 6 18.00 18.77 14.39
N GLU A 7 18.33 17.88 15.32
CA GLU A 7 18.79 16.53 15.05
C GLU A 7 18.13 15.56 16.01
N GLN A 8 17.68 14.42 15.51
CA GLN A 8 17.15 13.34 16.33
C GLN A 8 18.20 12.25 16.47
N LEU A 9 18.67 12.04 17.70
CA LEU A 9 19.66 11.01 18.01
C LEU A 9 18.98 9.76 18.53
N ILE A 10 19.30 8.61 17.93
CA ILE A 10 18.80 7.32 18.37
C ILE A 10 19.58 6.90 19.61
N VAL A 11 18.92 6.84 20.77
CA VAL A 11 19.50 6.38 22.04
C VAL A 11 19.36 4.88 22.21
N ASN A 12 18.25 4.32 21.69
CA ASN A 12 17.99 2.89 21.74
C ASN A 12 17.16 2.48 20.53
N ASP A 13 17.68 1.57 19.73
CA ASP A 13 17.02 1.03 18.54
C ASP A 13 16.31 -0.29 18.86
N THR A 14 15.42 -0.26 19.83
CA THR A 14 14.52 -1.39 20.06
C THR A 14 13.31 -1.24 19.13
N VAL A 15 13.32 -1.99 18.04
CA VAL A 15 12.13 -2.17 17.23
C VAL A 15 11.11 -2.97 18.04
N PRO A 16 9.93 -2.42 18.34
CA PRO A 16 8.86 -3.21 18.94
C PRO A 16 8.54 -4.35 17.97
N LYS A 17 8.74 -5.60 18.43
CA LYS A 17 8.24 -6.75 17.66
C LYS A 17 6.72 -6.66 17.66
N LEU A 18 6.13 -6.95 16.51
CA LEU A 18 4.69 -7.16 16.44
C LEU A 18 4.34 -8.28 17.43
N GLU A 19 3.39 -7.98 18.33
CA GLU A 19 2.95 -8.98 19.30
C GLU A 19 2.35 -10.18 18.55
N PRO A 20 2.59 -11.41 19.05
CA PRO A 20 1.98 -12.59 18.47
C PRO A 20 0.45 -12.41 18.42
N VAL A 21 -0.13 -12.70 17.30
CA VAL A 21 -1.59 -12.58 17.12
C VAL A 21 -2.27 -13.65 17.98
N ASN A 22 -2.98 -13.21 19.05
CA ASN A 22 -3.83 -14.12 19.79
C ASN A 22 -5.07 -14.46 18.94
N ALA A 23 -5.18 -15.70 18.52
CA ALA A 23 -6.14 -16.16 17.53
C ALA A 23 -7.48 -16.63 18.13
N ASP A 24 -7.93 -16.03 19.23
CA ASP A 24 -9.22 -16.36 19.83
C ASP A 24 -10.37 -15.97 18.90
N GLY A 25 -11.23 -16.90 18.59
CA GLY A 25 -12.38 -16.69 17.73
C GLY A 25 -12.75 -17.92 16.91
N SER A 26 -13.70 -17.75 16.02
CA SER A 26 -14.09 -18.78 15.05
C SER A 26 -14.43 -18.12 13.72
N PHE A 27 -14.23 -18.84 12.65
CA PHE A 27 -14.58 -18.41 11.30
C PHE A 27 -15.21 -19.56 10.51
N LYS A 28 -15.93 -19.19 9.44
CA LYS A 28 -16.43 -20.11 8.43
C LYS A 28 -15.83 -19.74 7.09
N VAL A 29 -15.42 -20.75 6.33
CA VAL A 29 -14.87 -20.57 4.99
C VAL A 29 -15.82 -21.22 3.99
N SER A 30 -16.06 -20.55 2.90
CA SER A 30 -16.82 -21.07 1.77
C SER A 30 -16.19 -20.60 0.46
N GLU A 31 -16.23 -21.45 -0.56
CA GLU A 31 -15.75 -21.11 -1.90
C GLU A 31 -16.91 -21.13 -2.88
N GLN A 32 -17.02 -20.07 -3.67
CA GLN A 32 -17.97 -19.97 -4.77
C GLN A 32 -17.29 -19.41 -6.02
N GLY A 33 -17.09 -20.26 -7.00
CA GLY A 33 -16.34 -19.89 -8.20
C GLY A 33 -14.91 -19.52 -7.86
N ARG A 34 -14.54 -18.29 -8.13
CA ARG A 34 -13.19 -17.75 -7.82
C ARG A 34 -13.07 -17.05 -6.48
N ASN A 35 -14.17 -16.89 -5.76
CA ASN A 35 -14.20 -16.18 -4.49
C ASN A 35 -14.10 -17.14 -3.30
N ILE A 36 -13.16 -16.87 -2.39
CA ILE A 36 -13.08 -17.47 -1.07
C ILE A 36 -13.67 -16.48 -0.09
N THR A 37 -14.76 -16.84 0.57
CA THR A 37 -15.39 -16.02 1.61
C THR A 37 -14.98 -16.54 2.98
N ILE A 38 -14.43 -15.68 3.81
CA ILE A 38 -13.99 -15.96 5.18
C ILE A 38 -14.80 -15.08 6.10
N LYS A 39 -15.66 -15.69 6.92
CA LYS A 39 -16.56 -14.99 7.82
C LYS A 39 -16.27 -15.35 9.26
N GLY A 40 -15.78 -14.39 10.02
CA GLY A 40 -15.60 -14.47 11.46
C GLY A 40 -16.75 -13.82 12.23
N ASN A 41 -16.56 -13.62 13.53
CA ASN A 41 -17.58 -13.01 14.38
C ASN A 41 -17.86 -11.56 14.01
N ASN A 42 -16.80 -10.79 13.73
CA ASN A 42 -16.88 -9.34 13.49
C ASN A 42 -16.30 -8.92 12.12
N PHE A 43 -16.03 -9.88 11.22
CA PHE A 43 -15.50 -9.58 9.92
C PHE A 43 -16.05 -10.52 8.84
N GLU A 44 -16.04 -10.05 7.61
CA GLU A 44 -16.33 -10.83 6.42
C GLU A 44 -15.37 -10.38 5.31
N TYR A 45 -14.51 -11.28 4.89
CA TYR A 45 -13.53 -11.03 3.82
C TYR A 45 -13.86 -11.88 2.59
N ILE A 46 -13.66 -11.29 1.44
CA ILE A 46 -13.79 -12.00 0.16
C ILE A 46 -12.46 -11.88 -0.58
N PHE A 47 -11.81 -13.00 -0.79
CA PHE A 47 -10.59 -13.10 -1.57
C PHE A 47 -10.91 -13.58 -2.99
N ASP A 48 -10.38 -12.90 -3.99
CA ASP A 48 -10.57 -13.26 -5.40
C ASP A 48 -9.33 -14.00 -5.93
N LYS A 49 -9.47 -15.28 -6.17
CA LYS A 49 -8.41 -16.15 -6.72
C LYS A 49 -7.92 -15.71 -8.10
N SER A 50 -8.69 -14.92 -8.84
CA SER A 50 -8.30 -14.46 -10.17
C SER A 50 -7.39 -13.23 -10.16
N THR A 51 -7.39 -12.46 -9.06
CA THR A 51 -6.52 -11.30 -8.86
C THR A 51 -5.41 -11.57 -7.85
N GLY A 52 -5.58 -12.63 -7.02
CA GLY A 52 -4.66 -12.95 -5.92
C GLY A 52 -4.71 -11.95 -4.76
N ASN A 53 -5.83 -11.22 -4.63
CA ASN A 53 -6.02 -10.17 -3.63
C ASN A 53 -7.43 -10.16 -3.06
N PHE A 54 -7.62 -9.40 -2.00
CA PHE A 54 -8.93 -9.21 -1.38
C PHE A 54 -9.81 -8.30 -2.23
N LYS A 55 -10.99 -8.81 -2.57
CA LYS A 55 -12.07 -8.05 -3.17
C LYS A 55 -12.86 -7.25 -2.13
N LYS A 56 -12.91 -7.77 -0.89
CA LYS A 56 -13.62 -7.15 0.24
C LYS A 56 -12.86 -7.44 1.53
N LEU A 57 -12.66 -6.41 2.35
CA LEU A 57 -12.15 -6.50 3.71
C LEU A 57 -13.17 -5.88 4.67
N SER A 58 -14.29 -6.58 4.90
CA SER A 58 -15.47 -6.02 5.57
C SER A 58 -15.88 -4.68 4.93
N ASP A 59 -16.00 -3.63 5.73
CA ASP A 59 -16.26 -2.28 5.25
C ASP A 59 -15.00 -1.39 5.26
N ALA A 60 -13.83 -2.00 5.50
CA ALA A 60 -12.56 -1.27 5.57
C ALA A 60 -12.08 -0.76 4.22
N VAL A 61 -12.43 -1.45 3.13
CA VAL A 61 -12.10 -1.04 1.77
C VAL A 61 -13.36 -0.90 0.93
N THR A 62 -13.36 0.10 0.06
CA THR A 62 -14.45 0.42 -0.87
C THR A 62 -14.29 -0.24 -2.23
N ARG A 63 -13.05 -0.59 -2.57
CA ARG A 63 -12.65 -1.26 -3.83
C ARG A 63 -11.73 -2.42 -3.53
N PRO A 64 -11.54 -3.36 -4.47
CA PRO A 64 -10.55 -4.42 -4.33
C PRO A 64 -9.16 -3.89 -4.03
N VAL A 65 -8.41 -4.63 -3.22
CA VAL A 65 -6.98 -4.35 -2.97
C VAL A 65 -6.20 -4.64 -4.24
N GLU A 66 -5.25 -3.78 -4.58
CA GLU A 66 -4.49 -3.85 -5.82
C GLU A 66 -2.98 -3.83 -5.56
N TRP A 67 -2.22 -4.56 -6.39
CA TRP A 67 -0.79 -4.31 -6.50
C TRP A 67 -0.57 -2.99 -7.22
N ASN A 68 0.31 -2.17 -6.70
CA ASN A 68 0.66 -0.89 -7.30
C ASN A 68 2.16 -0.78 -7.55
N VAL A 69 2.51 -0.45 -8.80
CA VAL A 69 3.88 -0.21 -9.26
C VAL A 69 4.05 1.25 -9.67
N TRP A 70 2.95 1.93 -9.99
CA TRP A 70 2.96 3.27 -10.55
C TRP A 70 2.94 4.37 -9.48
N ARG A 71 3.70 5.42 -9.72
CA ARG A 71 3.56 6.72 -9.08
C ARG A 71 3.50 7.83 -10.12
N ALA A 72 2.86 8.94 -9.82
CA ALA A 72 2.85 10.10 -10.70
C ALA A 72 4.28 10.68 -10.79
N PRO A 73 4.88 10.74 -12.00
CA PRO A 73 6.24 11.21 -12.14
C PRO A 73 6.44 12.64 -11.63
N THR A 74 7.49 12.84 -10.85
CA THR A 74 7.92 14.16 -10.39
C THR A 74 8.74 14.89 -11.46
N ASP A 75 9.04 16.18 -11.25
CA ASP A 75 9.91 16.94 -12.15
C ASP A 75 11.34 16.34 -12.22
N ASN A 76 11.79 15.70 -11.15
CA ASN A 76 13.07 14.99 -11.12
C ASN A 76 13.07 13.72 -11.96
N ASP A 77 11.91 13.12 -12.16
CA ASP A 77 11.76 11.87 -12.93
C ASP A 77 11.76 12.10 -14.45
N ARG A 78 11.85 13.31 -14.96
CA ARG A 78 11.71 13.66 -16.38
C ARG A 78 12.61 12.82 -17.32
N ASN A 79 13.76 12.35 -16.85
CA ASN A 79 14.67 11.55 -17.64
C ASN A 79 14.27 10.07 -17.66
N ILE A 80 13.76 9.53 -16.54
CA ILE A 80 13.38 8.13 -16.41
C ILE A 80 11.90 7.86 -16.72
N MET A 81 11.05 8.88 -16.63
CA MET A 81 9.61 8.78 -16.89
C MET A 81 9.30 8.15 -18.25
N ARG A 82 10.09 8.48 -19.28
CA ARG A 82 9.92 7.91 -20.62
C ARG A 82 10.13 6.40 -20.62
N ASP A 83 11.12 5.93 -19.87
CA ASP A 83 11.43 4.50 -19.76
C ASP A 83 10.34 3.77 -19.00
N TRP A 84 9.76 4.38 -17.95
CA TRP A 84 8.61 3.84 -17.22
C TRP A 84 7.36 3.72 -18.09
N ILE A 85 7.07 4.75 -18.91
CA ILE A 85 5.95 4.73 -19.86
C ILE A 85 6.19 3.68 -20.95
N ASN A 86 7.40 3.59 -21.49
CA ASN A 86 7.74 2.59 -22.49
C ASN A 86 7.70 1.16 -21.93
N ALA A 87 8.01 0.97 -20.65
CA ALA A 87 7.84 -0.29 -19.93
C ALA A 87 6.38 -0.56 -19.56
N ASP A 88 5.47 0.41 -19.72
CA ASP A 88 4.04 0.27 -19.46
C ASP A 88 3.68 0.05 -17.98
N TYR A 89 4.53 0.51 -17.03
CA TYR A 89 4.30 0.35 -15.58
C TYR A 89 2.98 0.93 -15.08
N HIS A 90 2.44 1.95 -15.75
CA HIS A 90 1.15 2.56 -15.44
C HIS A 90 -0.07 1.70 -15.83
N ARG A 91 0.14 0.55 -16.50
CA ARG A 91 -0.92 -0.35 -16.96
C ARG A 91 -0.68 -1.81 -16.54
N GLU A 92 -0.01 -2.01 -15.42
CA GLU A 92 0.21 -3.33 -14.85
C GLU A 92 -1.10 -4.01 -14.48
N GLN A 93 -1.18 -5.29 -14.79
CA GLN A 93 -2.31 -6.15 -14.44
C GLN A 93 -1.82 -7.37 -13.67
N SER A 94 -2.56 -7.77 -12.65
CA SER A 94 -2.29 -9.00 -11.94
C SER A 94 -2.83 -10.19 -12.73
N TYR A 95 -1.97 -11.17 -12.99
CA TYR A 95 -2.32 -12.46 -13.59
C TYR A 95 -1.94 -13.58 -12.61
N VAL A 96 -2.91 -14.37 -12.21
CA VAL A 96 -2.71 -15.46 -11.24
C VAL A 96 -2.44 -16.76 -11.97
N TYR A 97 -1.28 -17.38 -11.70
CA TYR A 97 -0.93 -18.70 -12.20
C TYR A 97 -1.52 -19.82 -11.35
N ASP A 98 -1.44 -19.65 -10.03
CA ASP A 98 -1.97 -20.60 -9.06
C ASP A 98 -2.42 -19.87 -7.79
N CYS A 99 -3.50 -20.36 -7.19
CA CYS A 99 -3.99 -19.86 -5.93
C CYS A 99 -4.71 -20.97 -5.17
N THR A 100 -4.11 -21.41 -4.08
CA THR A 100 -4.60 -22.48 -3.20
C THR A 100 -4.85 -21.95 -1.81
N TYR A 101 -5.66 -22.66 -1.02
CA TYR A 101 -5.83 -22.32 0.39
C TYR A 101 -5.96 -23.57 1.25
N ASP A 102 -5.61 -23.42 2.52
CA ASP A 102 -5.78 -24.40 3.57
C ASP A 102 -6.47 -23.78 4.78
N VAL A 103 -7.22 -24.60 5.51
CA VAL A 103 -8.01 -24.17 6.67
C VAL A 103 -7.65 -25.04 7.86
N THR A 104 -7.05 -24.43 8.85
CA THR A 104 -6.71 -25.01 10.14
C THR A 104 -7.24 -24.11 11.27
N ASP A 105 -6.41 -23.73 12.22
CA ASP A 105 -6.71 -22.65 13.18
C ASP A 105 -6.66 -21.27 12.52
N THR A 106 -6.12 -21.20 11.31
CA THR A 106 -6.07 -20.03 10.44
C THR A 106 -6.52 -20.40 9.03
N VAL A 107 -6.82 -19.38 8.21
CA VAL A 107 -6.98 -19.58 6.76
C VAL A 107 -5.70 -19.09 6.09
N THR A 108 -4.96 -20.01 5.47
CA THR A 108 -3.74 -19.69 4.74
C THR A 108 -4.00 -19.76 3.25
N ILE A 109 -3.86 -18.64 2.54
CA ILE A 109 -4.01 -18.56 1.08
C ILE A 109 -2.64 -18.33 0.47
N LYS A 110 -2.25 -19.17 -0.48
CA LYS A 110 -0.99 -19.07 -1.22
C LYS A 110 -1.29 -18.78 -2.67
N CYS A 111 -0.75 -17.68 -3.17
CA CYS A 111 -0.92 -17.28 -4.57
C CYS A 111 0.44 -17.09 -5.24
N HIS A 112 0.54 -17.58 -6.47
CA HIS A 112 1.59 -17.24 -7.41
C HIS A 112 0.98 -16.43 -8.53
N ASN A 113 1.34 -15.16 -8.59
CA ASN A 113 0.86 -14.23 -9.60
C ASN A 113 2.02 -13.45 -10.24
N ALA A 114 1.72 -12.86 -11.36
CA ALA A 114 2.63 -11.98 -12.06
C ALA A 114 1.98 -10.62 -12.27
N LEU A 115 2.79 -9.58 -12.34
CA LEU A 115 2.41 -8.31 -12.91
C LEU A 115 2.86 -8.26 -14.37
N ILE A 116 1.89 -8.06 -15.25
CA ILE A 116 2.07 -8.10 -16.70
C ILE A 116 1.32 -6.93 -17.31
N PRO A 117 1.99 -5.99 -17.99
CA PRO A 117 1.32 -4.95 -18.77
C PRO A 117 0.59 -5.56 -19.97
N VAL A 118 -0.36 -4.82 -20.50
CA VAL A 118 -1.27 -5.30 -21.57
C VAL A 118 -0.53 -5.80 -22.82
N VAL A 119 0.61 -5.19 -23.19
CA VAL A 119 1.33 -5.49 -24.45
C VAL A 119 2.81 -5.82 -24.24
N GLN A 120 3.25 -6.02 -23.01
CA GLN A 120 4.63 -6.28 -22.67
C GLN A 120 4.84 -7.71 -22.12
N ARG A 121 6.09 -8.09 -21.89
CA ARG A 121 6.41 -9.31 -21.16
C ARG A 121 6.15 -9.13 -19.67
N LYS A 122 6.11 -10.24 -18.94
CA LYS A 122 6.03 -10.26 -17.49
C LYS A 122 7.12 -9.39 -16.86
N HIS A 123 6.70 -8.50 -15.96
CA HIS A 123 7.61 -7.64 -15.20
C HIS A 123 7.99 -8.22 -13.85
N MET A 124 7.03 -8.81 -13.17
CA MET A 124 7.26 -9.37 -11.83
C MET A 124 6.61 -10.72 -11.67
N ASP A 125 7.29 -11.60 -10.93
CA ASP A 125 6.72 -12.79 -10.31
C ASP A 125 6.53 -12.50 -8.84
N ILE A 126 5.35 -12.81 -8.31
CA ILE A 126 4.99 -12.54 -6.92
C ILE A 126 4.44 -13.82 -6.31
N GLU A 127 5.11 -14.31 -5.29
CA GLU A 127 4.59 -15.36 -4.42
C GLU A 127 4.11 -14.71 -3.13
N THR A 128 2.83 -14.89 -2.80
CA THR A 128 2.22 -14.29 -1.62
C THR A 128 1.58 -15.34 -0.75
N VAL A 129 1.79 -15.23 0.55
CA VAL A 129 1.11 -16.01 1.58
C VAL A 129 0.31 -15.04 2.43
N TRP A 130 -1.00 -15.23 2.44
CA TRP A 130 -1.94 -14.52 3.31
C TRP A 130 -2.37 -15.45 4.42
N THR A 131 -2.19 -15.05 5.67
CA THR A 131 -2.67 -15.78 6.84
C THR A 131 -3.76 -14.98 7.52
N ILE A 132 -4.98 -15.49 7.54
CA ILE A 132 -6.12 -14.85 8.15
C ILE A 132 -6.43 -15.55 9.48
N TYR A 133 -6.39 -14.80 10.56
CA TYR A 133 -6.62 -15.28 11.90
C TYR A 133 -8.10 -15.17 12.30
N ALA A 134 -8.50 -15.96 13.31
CA ALA A 134 -9.89 -16.01 13.77
C ALA A 134 -10.42 -14.68 14.34
N ASN A 135 -9.55 -13.79 14.77
CA ASN A 135 -9.88 -12.43 15.21
C ASN A 135 -9.96 -11.40 14.06
N GLY A 136 -9.72 -11.80 12.81
CA GLY A 136 -9.78 -10.95 11.63
C GLY A 136 -8.45 -10.26 11.27
N ILE A 137 -7.37 -10.47 12.02
CA ILE A 137 -6.04 -9.99 11.62
C ILE A 137 -5.58 -10.78 10.39
N ILE A 138 -4.93 -10.06 9.48
CA ILE A 138 -4.34 -10.64 8.27
C ILE A 138 -2.83 -10.38 8.31
N ASP A 139 -2.05 -11.44 8.22
CA ASP A 139 -0.62 -11.37 7.97
C ASP A 139 -0.33 -11.64 6.50
N MET A 140 0.57 -10.87 5.91
CA MET A 140 0.95 -11.02 4.51
C MET A 140 2.47 -11.11 4.38
N GLN A 141 2.91 -12.15 3.71
CA GLN A 141 4.31 -12.29 3.29
C GLN A 141 4.36 -12.41 1.78
N SER A 142 5.19 -11.62 1.13
CA SER A 142 5.38 -11.72 -0.31
C SER A 142 6.85 -11.77 -0.69
N SER A 143 7.15 -12.60 -1.69
CA SER A 143 8.45 -12.67 -2.36
C SER A 143 8.28 -12.20 -3.79
N VAL A 144 9.07 -11.23 -4.21
CA VAL A 144 8.95 -10.60 -5.52
C VAL A 144 10.24 -10.77 -6.31
N LYS A 145 10.12 -11.35 -7.49
CA LYS A 145 11.22 -11.43 -8.44
C LYS A 145 10.94 -10.49 -9.62
N VAL A 146 11.76 -9.47 -9.74
CA VAL A 146 11.70 -8.52 -10.86
C VAL A 146 12.36 -9.11 -12.09
N GLY A 147 11.75 -8.89 -13.25
CA GLY A 147 12.28 -9.31 -14.55
C GLY A 147 13.58 -8.60 -14.91
N GLU A 148 14.38 -9.25 -15.75
CA GLU A 148 15.64 -8.69 -16.23
C GLU A 148 15.42 -7.56 -17.26
N ASN A 149 16.37 -6.62 -17.32
CA ASN A 149 16.40 -5.52 -18.28
C ASN A 149 15.16 -4.61 -18.22
N LEU A 150 14.61 -4.41 -17.04
CA LEU A 150 13.55 -3.45 -16.77
C LEU A 150 14.16 -2.14 -16.22
N PRO A 151 13.55 -0.99 -16.51
CA PRO A 151 13.90 0.24 -15.80
C PRO A 151 13.71 0.09 -14.29
N VAL A 152 14.37 0.94 -13.50
CA VAL A 152 14.14 1.01 -12.06
C VAL A 152 12.65 1.20 -11.81
N ILE A 153 12.09 0.40 -10.90
CA ILE A 153 10.67 0.42 -10.58
C ILE A 153 10.35 1.71 -9.80
N PRO A 154 9.33 2.48 -10.18
CA PRO A 154 8.99 3.71 -9.48
C PRO A 154 8.51 3.48 -8.04
N ARG A 155 7.76 2.40 -7.82
CA ARG A 155 7.30 1.93 -6.50
C ARG A 155 6.88 0.47 -6.58
N PHE A 156 6.70 -0.16 -5.42
CA PHE A 156 6.05 -1.46 -5.31
C PHE A 156 5.33 -1.55 -3.97
N GLY A 157 4.05 -1.91 -4.00
CA GLY A 157 3.25 -2.04 -2.78
C GLY A 157 1.81 -2.46 -3.06
N LEU A 158 0.98 -2.34 -2.04
CA LEU A 158 -0.46 -2.51 -2.13
C LEU A 158 -1.14 -1.14 -2.14
N ARG A 159 -2.23 -1.04 -2.86
CA ARG A 159 -3.11 0.11 -2.88
C ARG A 159 -4.46 -0.27 -2.28
N PHE A 160 -4.89 0.52 -1.31
CA PHE A 160 -6.18 0.39 -0.66
C PHE A 160 -7.02 1.62 -0.96
N PHE A 161 -8.31 1.40 -1.20
CA PHE A 161 -9.31 2.46 -1.25
C PHE A 161 -10.16 2.35 0.01
N THR A 162 -10.04 3.31 0.91
CA THR A 162 -10.71 3.31 2.20
C THR A 162 -11.55 4.57 2.37
N LYS A 163 -12.33 4.64 3.43
CA LYS A 163 -13.05 5.85 3.81
C LYS A 163 -12.38 6.47 5.03
N GLY A 164 -12.68 7.72 5.25
CA GLY A 164 -12.22 8.48 6.40
C GLY A 164 -11.19 9.52 6.05
N GLU A 165 -11.03 10.46 6.93
CA GLU A 165 -10.14 11.62 6.80
C GLU A 165 -8.98 11.54 7.78
N ASN A 166 -9.16 10.82 8.91
CA ASN A 166 -8.17 10.78 9.97
C ASN A 166 -7.09 9.73 9.67
N VAL A 167 -5.84 10.14 9.84
CA VAL A 167 -4.67 9.27 9.69
C VAL A 167 -3.79 9.38 10.92
N LYS A 168 -3.43 8.23 11.48
CA LYS A 168 -2.45 8.11 12.54
C LYS A 168 -1.31 7.23 12.05
N TYR A 169 -0.07 7.64 12.27
CA TYR A 169 1.09 6.85 11.86
C TYR A 169 2.28 7.06 12.78
N TYR A 170 3.21 6.10 12.77
CA TYR A 170 4.54 6.24 13.33
C TYR A 170 5.56 6.14 12.20
N GLY A 171 6.27 7.22 11.94
CA GLY A 171 7.20 7.35 10.82
C GLY A 171 7.79 8.75 10.78
N TYR A 172 8.52 9.08 9.71
CA TYR A 172 9.04 10.44 9.53
C TYR A 172 7.91 11.41 9.14
N GLY A 173 7.80 12.50 9.90
CA GLY A 173 6.80 13.54 9.75
C GLY A 173 7.21 14.84 10.44
N PRO A 174 6.30 15.84 10.60
CA PRO A 174 4.90 15.85 10.14
C PRO A 174 4.74 16.07 8.62
N TYR A 175 5.75 16.58 7.94
CA TYR A 175 5.74 16.86 6.50
C TYR A 175 6.01 15.60 5.68
N GLU A 176 5.75 15.67 4.38
CA GLU A 176 6.12 14.57 3.48
C GLU A 176 7.62 14.25 3.57
N SER A 177 7.93 12.99 3.47
CA SER A 177 9.30 12.49 3.55
C SER A 177 9.54 11.33 2.60
N TYR A 178 10.75 11.29 2.05
CA TYR A 178 11.25 10.26 1.16
C TYR A 178 12.63 9.81 1.65
N SER A 179 13.12 8.68 1.17
CA SER A 179 14.45 8.18 1.57
C SER A 179 15.59 9.18 1.33
N ASP A 180 15.44 10.04 0.34
CA ASP A 180 16.38 11.09 -0.06
C ASP A 180 15.95 12.51 0.33
N LYS A 181 14.77 12.67 0.95
CA LYS A 181 14.20 13.96 1.35
C LYS A 181 13.47 13.80 2.69
N HIS A 182 14.21 13.82 3.80
CA HIS A 182 13.62 13.68 5.15
C HIS A 182 14.32 14.48 6.25
N LEU A 183 15.31 15.33 5.90
CA LEU A 183 16.08 16.12 6.89
C LEU A 183 15.26 17.20 7.61
N CYS A 184 14.11 17.59 7.09
CA CYS A 184 13.18 18.52 7.75
C CYS A 184 12.10 17.80 8.58
N THR A 185 12.21 16.49 8.72
CA THR A 185 11.26 15.62 9.43
C THR A 185 11.96 14.87 10.55
N TYR A 186 11.18 14.31 11.46
CA TYR A 186 11.68 13.48 12.55
C TYR A 186 10.76 12.27 12.77
N LEU A 187 11.28 11.27 13.43
CA LEU A 187 10.56 10.02 13.69
C LEU A 187 9.71 10.18 14.94
N ASP A 188 8.39 10.10 14.79
CA ASP A 188 7.43 10.19 15.91
C ASP A 188 6.08 9.57 15.52
N GLU A 189 5.14 9.58 16.47
CA GLU A 189 3.75 9.28 16.24
C GLU A 189 2.99 10.57 15.87
N PHE A 190 2.34 10.57 14.72
CA PHE A 190 1.59 11.71 14.20
C PHE A 190 0.12 11.37 14.04
N ASN A 191 -0.72 12.39 14.29
CA ASN A 191 -2.13 12.38 13.95
C ASN A 191 -2.38 13.53 12.97
N THR A 192 -2.96 13.24 11.83
CA THR A 192 -3.17 14.19 10.73
C THR A 192 -4.44 13.85 9.97
N THR A 193 -4.69 14.57 8.90
CA THR A 193 -5.79 14.30 7.97
C THR A 193 -5.28 14.01 6.58
N VAL A 194 -6.06 13.28 5.78
CA VAL A 194 -5.74 13.02 4.37
C VAL A 194 -5.58 14.33 3.59
N SER A 195 -6.42 15.32 3.90
CA SER A 195 -6.34 16.65 3.29
C SER A 195 -5.06 17.39 3.64
N ASP A 196 -4.55 17.26 4.87
CA ASP A 196 -3.32 17.90 5.33
C ASP A 196 -2.04 17.20 4.80
N MET A 197 -2.17 15.95 4.35
CA MET A 197 -1.05 15.21 3.76
C MET A 197 -0.80 15.56 2.29
N TYR A 198 -1.71 16.27 1.64
CA TYR A 198 -1.56 16.67 0.26
C TYR A 198 -0.64 17.88 0.10
N GLU A 199 0.42 17.74 -0.71
CA GLU A 199 1.33 18.82 -1.06
C GLU A 199 0.97 19.41 -2.44
N PRO A 200 0.50 20.66 -2.51
CA PRO A 200 0.01 21.27 -3.74
C PRO A 200 1.15 21.75 -4.65
N TYR A 201 1.96 20.84 -5.18
CA TYR A 201 2.95 21.19 -6.19
C TYR A 201 2.31 21.89 -7.39
N ILE A 202 3.03 22.80 -8.04
CA ILE A 202 2.52 23.60 -9.18
C ILE A 202 1.95 22.68 -10.28
N LYS A 203 2.68 21.61 -10.60
CA LYS A 203 2.21 20.52 -11.44
C LYS A 203 1.86 19.33 -10.55
N PRO A 204 0.67 18.72 -10.70
CA PRO A 204 0.33 17.48 -10.02
C PRO A 204 1.41 16.41 -10.25
N GLN A 205 1.85 15.80 -9.17
CA GLN A 205 2.89 14.78 -9.16
C GLN A 205 2.80 13.96 -7.89
N GLU A 206 3.64 12.93 -7.74
CA GLU A 206 3.78 12.18 -6.49
C GLU A 206 4.07 13.14 -5.33
N ASN A 207 3.32 12.98 -4.24
CA ASN A 207 3.44 13.80 -3.03
C ASN A 207 2.89 13.06 -1.81
N GLY A 208 3.08 13.64 -0.62
CA GLY A 208 2.48 13.19 0.64
C GLY A 208 2.99 11.82 1.12
N SER A 209 4.16 11.37 0.67
CA SER A 209 4.75 10.13 1.20
C SER A 209 5.33 10.34 2.59
N HIS A 210 5.27 9.31 3.44
CA HIS A 210 5.92 9.27 4.75
C HIS A 210 6.84 8.05 4.82
N PHE A 211 8.13 8.34 4.85
CA PHE A 211 9.22 7.36 4.86
C PHE A 211 9.44 6.79 6.27
N GLY A 212 10.00 5.60 6.35
CA GLY A 212 10.40 4.99 7.62
C GLY A 212 9.22 4.62 8.52
N THR A 213 8.04 4.45 7.95
CA THR A 213 6.80 4.15 8.67
C THR A 213 6.82 2.72 9.23
N ARG A 214 6.36 2.55 10.47
CA ARG A 214 6.16 1.26 11.12
C ARG A 214 4.69 0.85 11.14
N TYR A 215 3.80 1.80 11.28
CA TYR A 215 2.38 1.59 11.09
C TYR A 215 1.70 2.84 10.57
N VAL A 216 0.63 2.63 9.85
CA VAL A 216 -0.36 3.63 9.48
C VAL A 216 -1.75 3.09 9.82
N GLU A 217 -2.58 3.96 10.35
CA GLU A 217 -3.95 3.66 10.76
C GLU A 217 -4.88 4.73 10.20
N THR A 218 -5.90 4.30 9.50
CA THR A 218 -7.07 5.12 9.13
C THR A 218 -8.24 4.71 10.00
N GLU A 219 -9.42 5.29 9.79
CA GLU A 219 -10.61 4.96 10.58
C GLU A 219 -10.98 3.46 10.53
N ASN A 220 -10.61 2.76 9.46
CA ASN A 220 -11.09 1.41 9.18
C ASN A 220 -10.00 0.36 8.98
N ILE A 221 -8.76 0.77 8.79
CA ILE A 221 -7.66 -0.16 8.51
C ILE A 221 -6.38 0.30 9.21
N ARG A 222 -5.65 -0.66 9.76
CA ARG A 222 -4.29 -0.47 10.26
C ARG A 222 -3.35 -1.41 9.52
N VAL A 223 -2.30 -0.83 8.95
CA VAL A 223 -1.20 -1.57 8.33
C VAL A 223 0.06 -1.37 9.16
N SER A 224 0.75 -2.44 9.49
CA SER A 224 2.01 -2.39 10.24
C SER A 224 3.01 -3.40 9.71
N SER A 225 4.30 -3.14 9.92
CA SER A 225 5.38 -4.04 9.50
C SER A 225 6.59 -3.94 10.43
N ASP A 226 7.29 -5.05 10.64
CA ASP A 226 8.58 -5.09 11.33
C ASP A 226 9.67 -4.38 10.52
N THR A 227 9.55 -4.38 9.20
CA THR A 227 10.43 -3.63 8.31
C THR A 227 9.79 -2.29 7.97
N PRO A 228 10.52 -1.16 8.08
CA PRO A 228 9.95 0.13 7.71
C PRO A 228 9.50 0.17 6.26
N PHE A 229 8.39 0.83 6.02
CA PHE A 229 7.83 1.06 4.69
C PHE A 229 7.56 2.54 4.47
N SER A 230 7.12 2.90 3.28
CA SER A 230 6.59 4.23 2.97
C SER A 230 5.12 4.11 2.64
N PHE A 231 4.32 5.10 3.05
CA PHE A 231 2.93 5.21 2.67
C PHE A 231 2.59 6.63 2.22
N SER A 232 1.51 6.77 1.49
CA SER A 232 0.83 8.03 1.23
C SER A 232 -0.67 7.80 1.42
N ALA A 233 -1.39 8.81 1.89
CA ALA A 233 -2.84 8.78 2.01
C ALA A 233 -3.40 10.08 1.40
N LEU A 234 -4.03 9.98 0.24
CA LEU A 234 -4.47 11.13 -0.56
C LEU A 234 -5.91 10.93 -1.04
N HIS A 235 -6.56 12.04 -1.39
CA HIS A 235 -7.84 12.01 -2.14
C HIS A 235 -7.65 11.91 -3.65
N TYR A 236 -6.46 11.62 -4.12
CA TYR A 236 -6.14 11.53 -5.55
C TYR A 236 -5.46 10.20 -5.85
N THR A 237 -5.87 9.58 -6.95
CA THR A 237 -5.15 8.41 -7.45
C THR A 237 -3.86 8.84 -8.16
N GLN A 238 -2.93 7.91 -8.30
CA GLN A 238 -1.68 8.15 -9.04
C GLN A 238 -1.95 8.46 -10.51
N GLU A 239 -3.01 7.88 -11.07
CA GLU A 239 -3.48 8.13 -12.44
C GLU A 239 -3.97 9.56 -12.57
N GLU A 240 -4.82 10.04 -11.65
CA GLU A 240 -5.31 11.41 -11.63
C GLU A 240 -4.15 12.42 -11.56
N LEU A 241 -3.21 12.22 -10.63
CA LEU A 241 -2.03 13.07 -10.51
C LEU A 241 -1.13 13.04 -11.75
N THR A 242 -1.11 11.92 -12.50
CA THR A 242 -0.31 11.77 -13.72
C THR A 242 -0.93 12.52 -14.91
N GLU A 243 -2.26 12.46 -15.05
CA GLU A 243 -2.97 12.95 -16.23
C GLU A 243 -3.15 14.47 -16.23
N LYS A 244 -3.32 15.06 -15.05
CA LYS A 244 -3.61 16.50 -14.93
C LYS A 244 -2.34 17.34 -15.04
N LYS A 245 -2.50 18.52 -15.61
CA LYS A 245 -1.41 19.48 -15.80
C LYS A 245 -1.37 20.56 -14.71
N HIS A 246 -2.51 20.82 -14.08
CA HIS A 246 -2.66 21.87 -13.09
C HIS A 246 -3.52 21.40 -11.90
N ASN A 247 -3.22 21.88 -10.70
CA ASN A 247 -3.93 21.50 -9.48
C ASN A 247 -5.43 21.78 -9.53
N PHE A 248 -5.86 22.83 -10.23
CA PHE A 248 -7.28 23.17 -10.34
C PHE A 248 -8.06 22.20 -11.25
N GLU A 249 -7.39 21.35 -12.00
CA GLU A 249 -7.99 20.30 -12.83
C GLU A 249 -8.22 18.99 -12.05
N LEU A 250 -7.62 18.86 -10.86
CA LEU A 250 -7.70 17.66 -10.06
C LEU A 250 -9.12 17.44 -9.51
N GLU A 251 -9.60 16.21 -9.67
CA GLU A 251 -10.86 15.75 -9.13
C GLU A 251 -10.62 14.84 -7.93
N LYS A 252 -11.13 15.25 -6.77
CA LYS A 252 -11.02 14.44 -5.55
C LYS A 252 -11.78 13.14 -5.69
N CYS A 253 -11.15 12.04 -5.30
CA CYS A 253 -11.81 10.77 -5.09
C CYS A 253 -12.63 10.83 -3.78
N ASP A 254 -13.80 10.17 -3.76
CA ASP A 254 -14.60 10.03 -2.54
C ASP A 254 -13.91 9.09 -1.51
N ASP A 255 -12.96 8.31 -1.96
CA ASP A 255 -12.15 7.41 -1.14
C ASP A 255 -10.85 8.08 -0.73
N THR A 256 -10.28 7.60 0.38
CA THR A 256 -8.87 7.78 0.69
C THR A 256 -8.07 6.71 -0.03
N VAL A 257 -7.13 7.11 -0.84
CA VAL A 257 -6.17 6.25 -1.55
C VAL A 257 -4.94 6.09 -0.66
N LEU A 258 -4.81 4.91 -0.04
CA LEU A 258 -3.71 4.54 0.85
C LEU A 258 -2.75 3.60 0.14
#